data_6e1b8df7a843ae97da8e8722e997708e
#
_entry.id   6e1b8df7a843ae97da8e8722e997708e
#
_cell.length_a   1.000
_cell.length_b   1.000
_cell.length_c   1.000
_cell.angle_alpha   90.00
_cell.angle_beta   90.00
_cell.angle_gamma   90.00
#
_symmetry.space_group_name_H-M   'P 1'
#
loop_
_entity.id
_entity.type
_entity.pdbx_description
1 polymer ?
#
loop_
_entity_poly.entity_id
_entity_poly.type
_entity_poly.pdbx_seq_one_letter_code
_entity_poly.pdbx_strand_id
1 'polypeptide(L)'
;MGRRKSSTSAAVSANGLSLQVHKLHLVMSNAYLLETRAGMALVDAGPINVERAVIKRMKMLGRQDLQLIFITHAHLDHYGSAGALRRLTGARIAVHYADAADMACGFSSLGRTRGRGRIVALLFPLIERLIAPKPTQPDLLLDDGEHLQVCGLDASLVHTPGHTPGSSCLIVKGSHAFVGDLLSTSGRAHVQRFYAHDWSLIPGSLSRLGNFSPKFVYPGHGKTVLDGGEFQKLVAEANSEQKA
;
A
#
# COMPACT_ATOMS: atom_id res chain seq x y z
N MET A 1 -4.56 -19.11 31.71
CA MET A 1 -4.50 -17.63 31.76
C MET A 1 -3.85 -17.14 30.48
N GLY A 2 -4.63 -16.90 29.43
CA GLY A 2 -4.16 -16.54 28.10
C GLY A 2 -4.10 -15.01 27.96
N ARG A 3 -2.92 -14.45 27.78
CA ARG A 3 -2.75 -13.03 27.43
C ARG A 3 -3.27 -12.78 26.02
N ARG A 4 -4.36 -12.03 25.90
CA ARG A 4 -4.83 -11.45 24.63
C ARG A 4 -3.76 -10.43 24.16
N LYS A 5 -3.16 -10.69 23.01
CA LYS A 5 -2.32 -9.69 22.33
C LYS A 5 -3.24 -8.59 21.81
N SER A 6 -3.07 -7.38 22.33
CA SER A 6 -3.77 -6.18 21.92
C SER A 6 -3.39 -5.81 20.49
N SER A 7 -4.38 -5.74 19.61
CA SER A 7 -4.25 -5.05 18.32
C SER A 7 -4.10 -3.56 18.61
N THR A 8 -2.99 -2.96 18.23
CA THR A 8 -2.73 -1.54 18.38
C THR A 8 -3.67 -0.77 17.45
N SER A 9 -4.76 -0.24 18.02
CA SER A 9 -5.64 0.73 17.38
C SER A 9 -5.14 2.12 17.79
N ALA A 10 -4.56 2.88 16.87
CA ALA A 10 -4.24 4.29 17.10
C ALA A 10 -5.48 5.12 16.76
N ALA A 11 -6.16 5.63 17.78
CA ALA A 11 -7.24 6.60 17.61
C ALA A 11 -6.67 8.02 17.75
N VAL A 12 -6.81 8.84 16.71
CA VAL A 12 -6.47 10.27 16.75
C VAL A 12 -7.73 11.09 16.52
N SER A 13 -8.12 11.86 17.53
CA SER A 13 -9.22 12.82 17.48
C SER A 13 -8.67 14.24 17.28
N ALA A 14 -9.05 14.89 16.17
CA ALA A 14 -9.13 16.33 16.05
C ALA A 14 -10.17 16.67 14.99
N ASN A 15 -11.22 17.34 15.41
CA ASN A 15 -12.33 17.89 14.61
C ASN A 15 -13.04 16.94 13.63
N GLY A 16 -14.06 16.23 14.08
CA GLY A 16 -15.21 15.80 13.29
C GLY A 16 -15.22 14.35 12.80
N LEU A 17 -14.12 13.75 12.33
CA LEU A 17 -14.10 12.38 11.84
C LEU A 17 -12.90 11.61 12.41
N SER A 18 -13.16 10.72 13.35
CA SER A 18 -12.13 9.83 13.87
C SER A 18 -11.76 8.81 12.77
N LEU A 19 -10.48 8.75 12.38
CA LEU A 19 -9.94 7.71 11.52
C LEU A 19 -9.44 6.55 12.39
N GLN A 20 -9.89 5.33 12.11
CA GLN A 20 -9.29 4.11 12.63
C GLN A 20 -8.60 3.35 11.49
N VAL A 21 -7.38 2.92 11.72
CA VAL A 21 -6.59 2.15 10.74
C VAL A 21 -6.46 0.71 11.23
N HIS A 22 -7.02 -0.23 10.46
CA HIS A 22 -6.94 -1.66 10.75
C HIS A 22 -5.99 -2.33 9.77
N LYS A 23 -4.82 -2.73 10.26
CA LYS A 23 -3.86 -3.50 9.48
C LYS A 23 -4.34 -4.94 9.31
N LEU A 24 -4.31 -5.42 8.06
CA LEU A 24 -4.50 -6.82 7.69
C LEU A 24 -3.19 -7.36 7.10
N HIS A 25 -2.73 -8.48 7.63
CA HIS A 25 -1.63 -9.22 7.01
C HIS A 25 -2.22 -10.29 6.08
N LEU A 26 -2.07 -10.07 4.78
CA LEU A 26 -2.69 -10.88 3.74
C LEU A 26 -1.67 -11.81 3.07
N VAL A 27 -1.12 -12.75 3.84
CA VAL A 27 -0.17 -13.78 3.41
C VAL A 27 1.16 -13.20 2.92
N MET A 28 1.17 -12.43 1.83
CA MET A 28 2.38 -11.90 1.20
C MET A 28 2.62 -10.43 1.54
N SER A 29 1.56 -9.64 1.63
CA SER A 29 1.61 -8.19 1.84
C SER A 29 0.69 -7.72 2.96
N ASN A 30 0.72 -6.45 3.29
CA ASN A 30 -0.20 -5.80 4.18
C ASN A 30 -1.25 -5.03 3.38
N ALA A 31 -2.48 -5.05 3.86
CA ALA A 31 -3.52 -4.11 3.46
C ALA A 31 -4.00 -3.32 4.68
N TYR A 32 -4.55 -2.13 4.45
CA TYR A 32 -5.00 -1.26 5.52
C TYR A 32 -6.44 -0.82 5.30
N LEU A 33 -7.32 -1.26 6.18
CA LEU A 33 -8.72 -0.86 6.16
C LEU A 33 -8.88 0.42 6.98
N LEU A 34 -9.28 1.48 6.33
CA LEU A 34 -9.48 2.81 6.88
C LEU A 34 -10.95 2.95 7.23
N GLU A 35 -11.27 3.11 8.51
CA GLU A 35 -12.63 3.23 8.99
C GLU A 35 -12.90 4.66 9.48
N THR A 36 -14.01 5.22 9.00
CA THR A 36 -14.59 6.47 9.48
C THR A 36 -16.08 6.30 9.77
N ARG A 37 -16.72 7.31 10.31
CA ARG A 37 -18.20 7.32 10.44
C ARG A 37 -18.92 7.34 9.10
N ALA A 38 -18.30 7.91 8.04
CA ALA A 38 -18.92 8.10 6.73
C ALA A 38 -18.70 6.94 5.77
N GLY A 39 -17.88 5.94 6.12
CA GLY A 39 -17.61 4.78 5.26
C GLY A 39 -16.23 4.18 5.50
N MET A 40 -15.87 3.25 4.62
CA MET A 40 -14.58 2.58 4.66
C MET A 40 -13.81 2.71 3.34
N ALA A 41 -12.50 2.81 3.44
CA ALA A 41 -11.58 2.66 2.30
C ALA A 41 -10.55 1.56 2.61
N LEU A 42 -10.02 0.93 1.57
CA LEU A 42 -8.98 -0.07 1.69
C LEU A 42 -7.75 0.42 0.91
N VAL A 43 -6.58 0.33 1.52
CA VAL A 43 -5.30 0.53 0.83
C VAL A 43 -4.67 -0.84 0.63
N ASP A 44 -4.45 -1.19 -0.62
CA ASP A 44 -4.07 -2.49 -1.14
C ASP A 44 -5.07 -3.62 -0.84
N ALA A 45 -5.07 -4.64 -1.67
CA ALA A 45 -6.07 -5.71 -1.64
C ALA A 45 -5.46 -7.10 -1.41
N GLY A 46 -4.13 -7.18 -1.28
CA GLY A 46 -3.43 -8.45 -1.13
C GLY A 46 -3.35 -9.28 -2.43
N PRO A 47 -2.76 -10.48 -2.36
CA PRO A 47 -2.74 -11.43 -3.46
C PRO A 47 -4.14 -11.95 -3.80
N ILE A 48 -4.23 -12.81 -4.81
CA ILE A 48 -5.50 -13.47 -5.17
C ILE A 48 -6.05 -14.32 -4.01
N ASN A 49 -7.37 -14.47 -3.98
CA ASN A 49 -8.11 -15.35 -3.06
C ASN A 49 -8.04 -14.96 -1.57
N VAL A 50 -7.68 -13.72 -1.24
CA VAL A 50 -7.69 -13.21 0.15
C VAL A 50 -8.86 -12.25 0.44
N GLU A 51 -9.73 -11.98 -0.52
CA GLU A 51 -10.90 -11.08 -0.36
C GLU A 51 -11.78 -11.46 0.83
N ARG A 52 -11.90 -12.77 1.13
CA ARG A 52 -12.68 -13.24 2.27
C ARG A 52 -12.12 -12.77 3.62
N ALA A 53 -10.80 -12.57 3.72
CA ALA A 53 -10.19 -12.06 4.95
C ALA A 53 -10.56 -10.59 5.18
N VAL A 54 -10.58 -9.78 4.13
CA VAL A 54 -11.04 -8.38 4.16
C VAL A 54 -12.51 -8.30 4.55
N ILE A 55 -13.39 -9.05 3.86
CA ILE A 55 -14.82 -9.09 4.16
C ILE A 55 -15.09 -9.57 5.60
N LYS A 56 -14.37 -10.59 6.07
CA LYS A 56 -14.47 -11.06 7.45
C LYS A 56 -14.10 -9.95 8.45
N ARG A 57 -13.04 -9.20 8.18
CA ARG A 57 -12.65 -8.08 9.05
C ARG A 57 -13.72 -6.99 9.08
N MET A 58 -14.27 -6.61 7.93
CA MET A 58 -15.37 -5.64 7.85
C MET A 58 -16.59 -6.10 8.66
N LYS A 59 -17.00 -7.36 8.50
CA LYS A 59 -18.12 -7.95 9.29
C LYS A 59 -17.84 -7.92 10.80
N MET A 60 -16.61 -8.21 11.24
CA MET A 60 -16.23 -8.13 12.66
C MET A 60 -16.30 -6.70 13.22
N LEU A 61 -16.18 -5.68 12.35
CA LEU A 61 -16.37 -4.26 12.70
C LEU A 61 -17.84 -3.81 12.57
N GLY A 62 -18.74 -4.72 12.16
CA GLY A 62 -20.14 -4.39 11.92
C GLY A 62 -20.36 -3.54 10.65
N ARG A 63 -19.41 -3.57 9.68
CA ARG A 63 -19.40 -2.69 8.50
C ARG A 63 -19.52 -3.49 7.20
N GLN A 64 -20.12 -2.86 6.18
CA GLN A 64 -20.28 -3.40 4.82
C GLN A 64 -20.13 -2.31 3.73
N ASP A 65 -19.76 -1.11 4.11
CA ASP A 65 -19.78 0.11 3.32
C ASP A 65 -18.38 0.51 2.81
N LEU A 66 -17.65 -0.45 2.23
CA LEU A 66 -16.40 -0.18 1.53
C LEU A 66 -16.70 0.62 0.26
N GLN A 67 -16.11 1.79 0.11
CA GLN A 67 -16.37 2.73 -0.99
C GLN A 67 -15.20 2.83 -1.97
N LEU A 68 -13.97 2.67 -1.47
CA LEU A 68 -12.75 2.80 -2.27
C LEU A 68 -11.74 1.69 -1.93
N ILE A 69 -11.08 1.19 -2.97
CA ILE A 69 -9.88 0.36 -2.90
C ILE A 69 -8.78 1.15 -3.62
N PHE A 70 -7.87 1.75 -2.86
CA PHE A 70 -6.70 2.42 -3.39
C PHE A 70 -5.57 1.41 -3.53
N ILE A 71 -4.99 1.29 -4.72
CA ILE A 71 -3.86 0.40 -5.02
C ILE A 71 -2.59 1.24 -5.10
N THR A 72 -1.62 0.93 -4.25
CA THR A 72 -0.34 1.66 -4.21
C THR A 72 0.50 1.43 -5.46
N HIS A 73 0.43 0.21 -6.03
CA HIS A 73 1.12 -0.17 -7.26
C HIS A 73 0.62 -1.52 -7.81
N ALA A 74 0.90 -1.80 -9.10
CA ALA A 74 0.35 -2.97 -9.80
C ALA A 74 1.18 -4.25 -9.62
N HIS A 75 1.56 -4.61 -8.40
CA HIS A 75 2.10 -5.94 -8.11
C HIS A 75 1.00 -6.89 -7.63
N LEU A 76 1.17 -8.17 -7.99
CA LEU A 76 0.19 -9.23 -7.77
C LEU A 76 -0.26 -9.38 -6.31
N ASP A 77 0.60 -9.10 -5.38
CA ASP A 77 0.34 -9.20 -3.94
C ASP A 77 -0.25 -7.91 -3.33
N HIS A 78 -0.44 -6.86 -4.14
CA HIS A 78 -1.12 -5.63 -3.76
C HIS A 78 -2.50 -5.48 -4.38
N TYR A 79 -2.69 -5.83 -5.67
CA TYR A 79 -3.99 -5.68 -6.32
C TYR A 79 -4.73 -6.98 -6.61
N GLY A 80 -4.14 -8.15 -6.32
CA GLY A 80 -4.63 -9.47 -6.73
C GLY A 80 -6.09 -9.75 -6.39
N SER A 81 -6.58 -9.33 -5.23
CA SER A 81 -7.98 -9.49 -4.82
C SER A 81 -8.87 -8.28 -5.09
N ALA A 82 -8.35 -7.18 -5.68
CA ALA A 82 -9.11 -5.94 -5.86
C ALA A 82 -10.38 -6.14 -6.70
N GLY A 83 -10.28 -6.84 -7.83
CA GLY A 83 -11.43 -7.14 -8.68
C GLY A 83 -12.49 -8.02 -7.99
N ALA A 84 -12.09 -8.95 -7.14
CA ALA A 84 -13.01 -9.77 -6.35
C ALA A 84 -13.72 -8.92 -5.27
N LEU A 85 -12.97 -8.08 -4.58
CA LEU A 85 -13.52 -7.15 -3.58
C LEU A 85 -14.49 -6.16 -4.21
N ARG A 86 -14.18 -5.58 -5.38
CA ARG A 86 -15.11 -4.71 -6.11
C ARG A 86 -16.45 -5.42 -6.40
N ARG A 87 -16.41 -6.66 -6.89
CA ARG A 87 -17.64 -7.43 -7.14
C ARG A 87 -18.47 -7.70 -5.89
N LEU A 88 -17.81 -7.89 -4.73
CA LEU A 88 -18.47 -8.20 -3.47
C LEU A 88 -19.01 -6.98 -2.72
N THR A 89 -18.41 -5.80 -2.94
CA THR A 89 -18.70 -4.59 -2.13
C THR A 89 -19.25 -3.43 -2.94
N GLY A 90 -19.03 -3.41 -4.26
CA GLY A 90 -19.32 -2.26 -5.10
C GLY A 90 -18.27 -1.13 -4.99
N ALA A 91 -17.20 -1.32 -4.20
CA ALA A 91 -16.15 -0.31 -4.04
C ALA A 91 -15.43 -0.02 -5.35
N ARG A 92 -15.13 1.26 -5.61
CA ARG A 92 -14.33 1.68 -6.78
C ARG A 92 -12.85 1.40 -6.55
N ILE A 93 -12.15 1.02 -7.61
CA ILE A 93 -10.70 0.79 -7.58
C ILE A 93 -10.00 2.02 -8.14
N ALA A 94 -9.06 2.57 -7.37
CA ALA A 94 -8.22 3.70 -7.75
C ALA A 94 -6.75 3.28 -7.80
N VAL A 95 -6.03 3.73 -8.81
CA VAL A 95 -4.59 3.49 -8.99
C VAL A 95 -3.98 4.67 -9.75
N HIS A 96 -2.68 4.87 -9.61
CA HIS A 96 -1.95 5.82 -10.44
C HIS A 96 -1.99 5.38 -11.92
N TYR A 97 -2.23 6.33 -12.84
CA TYR A 97 -2.47 6.02 -14.26
C TYR A 97 -1.35 5.17 -14.91
N ALA A 98 -0.09 5.37 -14.48
CA ALA A 98 1.06 4.68 -15.06
C ALA A 98 1.10 3.16 -14.77
N ASP A 99 0.35 2.67 -13.76
CA ASP A 99 0.23 1.24 -13.43
C ASP A 99 -1.11 0.64 -13.92
N ALA A 100 -1.98 1.46 -14.48
CA ALA A 100 -3.33 1.02 -14.85
C ALA A 100 -3.36 -0.05 -15.94
N ALA A 101 -2.45 0.05 -16.92
CA ALA A 101 -2.36 -0.92 -18.02
C ALA A 101 -1.95 -2.32 -17.51
N ASP A 102 -0.99 -2.39 -16.57
CA ASP A 102 -0.55 -3.65 -15.98
C ASP A 102 -1.69 -4.32 -15.20
N MET A 103 -2.43 -3.55 -14.39
CA MET A 103 -3.63 -4.07 -13.72
C MET A 103 -4.70 -4.55 -14.71
N ALA A 104 -4.95 -3.79 -15.78
CA ALA A 104 -5.95 -4.11 -16.79
C ALA A 104 -5.63 -5.41 -17.54
N CYS A 105 -4.34 -5.72 -17.71
CA CYS A 105 -3.86 -6.95 -18.36
C CYS A 105 -3.67 -8.12 -17.39
N GLY A 106 -3.75 -7.92 -16.08
CA GLY A 106 -3.42 -8.95 -15.09
C GLY A 106 -1.91 -9.21 -15.01
N PHE A 107 -1.11 -8.21 -15.29
CA PHE A 107 0.35 -8.30 -15.36
C PHE A 107 1.01 -7.78 -14.07
N SER A 108 2.21 -8.29 -13.78
CA SER A 108 3.01 -7.84 -12.65
C SER A 108 4.49 -8.01 -12.98
N SER A 109 5.21 -6.90 -13.17
CA SER A 109 6.63 -6.92 -13.50
C SER A 109 7.48 -6.67 -12.27
N LEU A 110 8.41 -7.55 -11.97
CA LEU A 110 9.39 -7.32 -10.90
C LEU A 110 10.44 -6.25 -11.26
N GLY A 111 10.52 -5.84 -12.52
CA GLY A 111 11.54 -4.91 -12.97
C GLY A 111 12.97 -5.44 -12.82
N ARG A 112 13.91 -4.56 -12.49
CA ARG A 112 15.33 -4.93 -12.28
C ARG A 112 15.54 -5.42 -10.86
N THR A 113 16.17 -6.58 -10.69
CA THR A 113 16.36 -7.20 -9.38
C THR A 113 17.79 -7.08 -8.86
N ARG A 114 17.93 -6.96 -7.52
CA ARG A 114 19.21 -6.92 -6.82
C ARG A 114 19.25 -7.94 -5.68
N GLY A 115 20.45 -8.37 -5.29
CA GLY A 115 20.64 -9.26 -4.15
C GLY A 115 19.77 -10.53 -4.22
N ARG A 116 19.06 -10.84 -3.13
CA ARG A 116 18.14 -11.98 -3.04
C ARG A 116 16.97 -11.91 -4.00
N GLY A 117 16.62 -10.72 -4.48
CA GLY A 117 15.59 -10.54 -5.51
C GLY A 117 15.88 -11.30 -6.79
N ARG A 118 17.15 -11.54 -7.14
CA ARG A 118 17.54 -12.34 -8.32
C ARG A 118 17.06 -13.78 -8.23
N ILE A 119 17.08 -14.37 -7.03
CA ILE A 119 16.63 -15.76 -6.80
C ILE A 119 15.11 -15.82 -7.00
N VAL A 120 14.39 -14.84 -6.47
CA VAL A 120 12.93 -14.76 -6.64
C VAL A 120 12.59 -14.56 -8.12
N ALA A 121 13.29 -13.66 -8.82
CA ALA A 121 13.07 -13.41 -10.24
C ALA A 121 13.28 -14.66 -11.12
N LEU A 122 14.21 -15.53 -10.75
CA LEU A 122 14.43 -16.80 -11.45
C LEU A 122 13.24 -17.76 -11.31
N LEU A 123 12.61 -17.79 -10.14
CA LEU A 123 11.47 -18.66 -9.85
C LEU A 123 10.12 -18.00 -10.15
N PHE A 124 10.09 -16.69 -10.32
CA PHE A 124 8.88 -15.90 -10.46
C PHE A 124 7.99 -16.34 -11.64
N PRO A 125 8.52 -16.62 -12.86
CA PRO A 125 7.67 -17.04 -13.99
C PRO A 125 6.90 -18.34 -13.72
N LEU A 126 7.45 -19.24 -12.90
CA LEU A 126 6.76 -20.47 -12.52
C LEU A 126 5.67 -20.22 -11.50
N ILE A 127 5.93 -19.32 -10.55
CA ILE A 127 5.00 -18.97 -9.47
C ILE A 127 3.91 -18.05 -10.00
N GLU A 128 4.25 -17.07 -10.82
CA GLU A 128 3.32 -16.11 -11.41
C GLU A 128 2.17 -16.81 -12.11
N ARG A 129 2.44 -17.85 -12.89
CA ARG A 129 1.41 -18.62 -13.59
C ARG A 129 0.32 -19.19 -12.66
N LEU A 130 0.66 -19.45 -11.40
CA LEU A 130 -0.27 -20.00 -10.40
C LEU A 130 -1.00 -18.91 -9.60
N ILE A 131 -0.39 -17.74 -9.44
CA ILE A 131 -0.88 -16.65 -8.59
C ILE A 131 -1.14 -15.36 -9.36
N ALA A 132 -1.10 -15.41 -10.70
CA ALA A 132 -1.37 -14.23 -11.53
C ALA A 132 -2.75 -13.64 -11.21
N PRO A 133 -2.85 -12.33 -11.02
CA PRO A 133 -4.11 -11.66 -10.82
C PRO A 133 -5.00 -11.78 -12.07
N LYS A 134 -6.29 -11.75 -11.87
CA LYS A 134 -7.21 -11.59 -13.00
C LYS A 134 -7.13 -10.16 -13.54
N PRO A 135 -7.20 -9.95 -14.86
CA PRO A 135 -7.34 -8.64 -15.46
C PRO A 135 -8.38 -7.80 -14.71
N THR A 136 -7.97 -6.64 -14.23
CA THR A 136 -8.81 -5.80 -13.38
C THR A 136 -8.70 -4.35 -13.85
N GLN A 137 -9.75 -3.85 -14.51
CA GLN A 137 -9.81 -2.44 -14.91
C GLN A 137 -10.01 -1.56 -13.67
N PRO A 138 -9.17 -0.56 -13.42
CA PRO A 138 -9.42 0.44 -12.39
C PRO A 138 -10.58 1.35 -12.79
N ASP A 139 -11.29 1.87 -11.78
CA ASP A 139 -12.44 2.78 -11.99
C ASP A 139 -12.00 4.25 -11.95
N LEU A 140 -10.88 4.53 -11.27
CA LEU A 140 -10.29 5.85 -11.13
C LEU A 140 -8.79 5.78 -11.47
N LEU A 141 -8.39 6.61 -12.45
CA LEU A 141 -6.98 6.82 -12.78
C LEU A 141 -6.55 8.12 -12.12
N LEU A 142 -5.55 8.02 -11.27
CA LEU A 142 -5.08 9.15 -10.47
C LEU A 142 -3.72 9.63 -10.97
N ASP A 143 -3.48 10.93 -10.81
CA ASP A 143 -2.20 11.56 -11.04
C ASP A 143 -1.62 12.13 -9.74
N ASP A 144 -0.39 12.58 -9.82
CA ASP A 144 0.31 13.17 -8.70
C ASP A 144 -0.39 14.42 -8.14
N GLY A 145 -0.46 14.48 -6.81
CA GLY A 145 -1.11 15.59 -6.10
C GLY A 145 -2.64 15.54 -6.10
N GLU A 146 -3.27 14.56 -6.76
CA GLU A 146 -4.74 14.47 -6.74
C GLU A 146 -5.29 14.23 -5.34
N HIS A 147 -6.35 14.97 -5.03
CA HIS A 147 -7.09 14.87 -3.79
C HIS A 147 -8.28 13.92 -3.92
N LEU A 148 -8.39 13.02 -2.95
CA LEU A 148 -9.48 12.06 -2.83
C LEU A 148 -10.35 12.40 -1.62
N GLN A 149 -11.58 12.83 -1.89
CA GLN A 149 -12.61 12.99 -0.88
C GLN A 149 -13.48 11.73 -0.85
N VAL A 150 -13.12 10.77 -0.03
CA VAL A 150 -13.84 9.51 0.08
C VAL A 150 -14.01 9.09 1.52
N CYS A 151 -15.17 8.59 1.88
CA CYS A 151 -15.48 8.18 3.25
C CYS A 151 -15.26 9.30 4.29
N GLY A 152 -15.39 10.57 3.88
CA GLY A 152 -15.05 11.73 4.71
C GLY A 152 -13.55 11.83 5.05
N LEU A 153 -12.70 11.11 4.33
CA LEU A 153 -11.25 11.25 4.43
C LEU A 153 -10.78 12.33 3.48
N ASP A 154 -9.92 13.20 3.98
CA ASP A 154 -9.07 14.08 3.18
C ASP A 154 -7.78 13.32 2.92
N ALA A 155 -7.61 12.88 1.67
CA ALA A 155 -6.47 12.09 1.24
C ALA A 155 -5.88 12.67 -0.04
N SER A 156 -4.57 12.54 -0.21
CA SER A 156 -3.88 12.93 -1.44
C SER A 156 -2.93 11.84 -1.89
N LEU A 157 -2.85 11.67 -3.22
CA LEU A 157 -1.86 10.81 -3.84
C LEU A 157 -0.53 11.56 -3.95
N VAL A 158 0.55 10.91 -3.56
CA VAL A 158 1.93 11.35 -3.80
C VAL A 158 2.59 10.31 -4.69
N HIS A 159 2.91 10.68 -5.93
CA HIS A 159 3.61 9.80 -6.86
C HIS A 159 5.04 9.56 -6.40
N THR A 160 5.40 8.31 -6.17
CA THR A 160 6.70 7.86 -5.66
C THR A 160 7.27 6.75 -6.55
N PRO A 161 7.60 7.08 -7.83
CA PRO A 161 8.02 6.09 -8.80
C PRO A 161 9.36 5.45 -8.46
N GLY A 162 9.63 4.34 -9.12
CA GLY A 162 10.88 3.59 -9.00
C GLY A 162 10.65 2.10 -8.79
N HIS A 163 9.85 1.71 -7.80
CA HIS A 163 9.47 0.31 -7.61
C HIS A 163 8.61 -0.18 -8.80
N THR A 164 7.53 0.53 -9.11
CA THR A 164 6.85 0.49 -10.40
C THR A 164 6.78 1.90 -11.00
N PRO A 165 6.40 2.06 -12.30
CA PRO A 165 6.18 3.38 -12.87
C PRO A 165 5.09 4.18 -12.17
N GLY A 166 4.01 3.53 -11.70
CA GLY A 166 2.87 4.14 -11.01
C GLY A 166 2.91 4.03 -9.50
N SER A 167 4.00 3.55 -8.90
CA SER A 167 4.11 3.48 -7.42
C SER A 167 3.76 4.80 -6.79
N SER A 168 2.85 4.77 -5.82
CA SER A 168 2.34 5.96 -5.17
C SER A 168 2.00 5.71 -3.70
N CYS A 169 2.10 6.77 -2.91
CA CYS A 169 1.72 6.79 -1.51
C CYS A 169 0.37 7.50 -1.37
N LEU A 170 -0.46 7.03 -0.44
CA LEU A 170 -1.66 7.73 -0.04
C LEU A 170 -1.39 8.45 1.28
N ILE A 171 -1.47 9.78 1.28
CA ILE A 171 -1.39 10.59 2.50
C ILE A 171 -2.79 10.90 2.97
N VAL A 172 -3.12 10.51 4.20
CA VAL A 172 -4.44 10.75 4.80
C VAL A 172 -4.31 11.71 5.97
N LYS A 173 -5.13 12.77 5.96
CA LYS A 173 -5.14 13.86 6.96
C LYS A 173 -3.76 14.45 7.24
N GLY A 174 -2.89 14.51 6.23
CA GLY A 174 -1.52 15.03 6.34
C GLY A 174 -0.59 14.29 7.32
N SER A 175 -1.03 13.19 7.91
CA SER A 175 -0.29 12.52 9.01
C SER A 175 -0.10 11.02 8.84
N HIS A 176 -0.93 10.34 8.07
CA HIS A 176 -0.86 8.90 7.82
C HIS A 176 -0.40 8.66 6.38
N ALA A 177 0.76 8.05 6.18
CA ALA A 177 1.32 7.73 4.87
C ALA A 177 1.27 6.21 4.63
N PHE A 178 0.50 5.77 3.65
CA PHE A 178 0.46 4.38 3.16
C PHE A 178 1.38 4.31 1.95
N VAL A 179 2.50 3.59 2.08
CA VAL A 179 3.67 3.79 1.21
C VAL A 179 3.96 2.61 0.28
N GLY A 180 3.10 1.59 0.29
CA GLY A 180 3.33 0.38 -0.51
C GLY A 180 4.75 -0.15 -0.31
N ASP A 181 5.42 -0.44 -1.41
CA ASP A 181 6.74 -1.04 -1.44
C ASP A 181 7.91 -0.04 -1.57
N LEU A 182 7.64 1.25 -1.37
CA LEU A 182 8.73 2.22 -1.18
C LEU A 182 9.58 1.85 0.05
N LEU A 183 8.92 1.30 1.08
CA LEU A 183 9.51 0.84 2.33
C LEU A 183 9.03 -0.57 2.71
N SER A 184 9.86 -1.28 3.47
CA SER A 184 9.49 -2.54 4.12
C SER A 184 9.98 -2.57 5.55
N THR A 185 9.19 -3.19 6.43
CA THR A 185 9.57 -3.52 7.81
C THR A 185 9.71 -5.03 8.03
N SER A 186 9.98 -5.77 6.96
CA SER A 186 10.37 -7.18 7.04
C SER A 186 11.79 -7.31 7.57
N GLY A 187 11.91 -7.65 8.86
CA GLY A 187 13.15 -7.54 9.61
C GLY A 187 13.39 -6.10 10.10
N ARG A 188 14.60 -5.55 9.91
CA ARG A 188 14.87 -4.12 10.14
C ARG A 188 14.19 -3.29 9.05
N ALA A 189 13.64 -2.15 9.42
CA ALA A 189 13.07 -1.20 8.47
C ALA A 189 14.10 -0.78 7.42
N HIS A 190 13.69 -0.76 6.14
CA HIS A 190 14.57 -0.43 5.03
C HIS A 190 13.78 0.08 3.84
N VAL A 191 14.44 0.88 3.01
CA VAL A 191 13.95 1.31 1.69
C VAL A 191 13.93 0.11 0.74
N GLN A 192 13.12 0.15 -0.30
CA GLN A 192 13.09 -0.89 -1.33
C GLN A 192 14.50 -1.24 -1.83
N ARG A 193 14.86 -2.55 -1.82
CA ARG A 193 16.22 -3.01 -2.12
C ARG A 193 16.32 -4.27 -2.99
N PHE A 194 15.19 -4.88 -3.36
CA PHE A 194 15.19 -6.15 -4.10
C PHE A 194 14.66 -6.04 -5.51
N TYR A 195 13.62 -5.21 -5.73
CA TYR A 195 12.90 -5.10 -6.98
C TYR A 195 12.62 -3.64 -7.28
N ALA A 196 12.92 -3.18 -8.48
CA ALA A 196 12.52 -1.86 -8.93
C ALA A 196 12.52 -1.79 -10.45
N HIS A 197 11.57 -1.08 -11.02
CA HIS A 197 11.57 -0.72 -12.43
C HIS A 197 12.74 0.22 -12.71
N ASP A 198 12.91 1.24 -11.87
CA ASP A 198 14.02 2.18 -11.94
C ASP A 198 14.59 2.52 -10.54
N TRP A 199 15.78 2.02 -10.27
CA TRP A 199 16.49 2.25 -9.00
C TRP A 199 16.90 3.69 -8.77
N SER A 200 17.08 4.48 -9.84
CA SER A 200 17.54 5.88 -9.74
C SER A 200 16.47 6.80 -9.15
N LEU A 201 15.18 6.40 -9.26
CA LEU A 201 14.04 7.19 -8.78
C LEU A 201 13.72 6.97 -7.30
N ILE A 202 14.09 5.82 -6.72
CA ILE A 202 13.74 5.45 -5.34
C ILE A 202 14.16 6.52 -4.32
N PRO A 203 15.40 7.05 -4.32
CA PRO A 203 15.81 8.04 -3.34
C PRO A 203 15.05 9.37 -3.46
N GLY A 204 14.80 9.82 -4.69
CA GLY A 204 13.97 11.01 -4.93
C GLY A 204 12.54 10.84 -4.40
N SER A 205 11.95 9.68 -4.64
CA SER A 205 10.62 9.31 -4.13
C SER A 205 10.58 9.29 -2.60
N LEU A 206 11.61 8.74 -1.97
CA LEU A 206 11.73 8.72 -0.51
C LEU A 206 11.87 10.13 0.08
N SER A 207 12.74 10.96 -0.51
CA SER A 207 12.96 12.34 -0.08
C SER A 207 11.68 13.17 -0.26
N ARG A 208 10.97 12.98 -1.36
CA ARG A 208 9.68 13.61 -1.62
C ARG A 208 8.67 13.28 -0.53
N LEU A 209 8.50 12.01 -0.19
CA LEU A 209 7.63 11.59 0.91
C LEU A 209 8.06 12.18 2.23
N GLY A 210 9.37 12.29 2.47
CA GLY A 210 9.97 12.91 3.66
C GLY A 210 9.51 14.35 3.91
N ASN A 211 9.28 15.13 2.84
CA ASN A 211 8.82 16.51 2.93
C ASN A 211 7.40 16.64 3.52
N PHE A 212 6.58 15.61 3.43
CA PHE A 212 5.25 15.58 4.05
C PHE A 212 5.30 15.35 5.57
N SER A 213 6.44 14.94 6.11
CA SER A 213 6.65 14.68 7.55
C SER A 213 5.51 13.88 8.21
N PRO A 214 5.13 12.71 7.65
CA PRO A 214 4.03 11.92 8.19
C PRO A 214 4.33 11.45 9.60
N LYS A 215 3.31 11.41 10.48
CA LYS A 215 3.45 10.91 11.86
C LYS A 215 3.45 9.38 11.92
N PHE A 216 2.76 8.73 10.99
CA PHE A 216 2.64 7.27 10.89
C PHE A 216 2.87 6.84 9.46
N VAL A 217 3.75 5.86 9.27
CA VAL A 217 4.09 5.31 7.95
C VAL A 217 3.77 3.82 7.92
N TYR A 218 2.94 3.44 6.94
CA TYR A 218 2.34 2.11 6.79
C TYR A 218 2.91 1.41 5.55
N PRO A 219 3.92 0.52 5.71
CA PRO A 219 4.56 -0.15 4.59
C PRO A 219 3.75 -1.33 4.06
N GLY A 220 3.93 -1.64 2.76
CA GLY A 220 3.32 -2.79 2.10
C GLY A 220 3.75 -4.13 2.68
N HIS A 221 4.95 -4.21 3.26
CA HIS A 221 5.48 -5.44 3.86
C HIS A 221 6.01 -5.25 5.27
N GLY A 222 5.96 -6.34 6.05
CA GLY A 222 6.52 -6.38 7.41
C GLY A 222 5.49 -6.18 8.51
N LYS A 223 5.97 -6.17 9.76
CA LYS A 223 5.08 -6.25 10.93
C LYS A 223 4.80 -4.89 11.57
N THR A 224 5.75 -3.96 11.51
CA THR A 224 5.70 -2.68 12.21
C THR A 224 5.19 -1.55 11.33
N VAL A 225 4.43 -0.66 11.91
CA VAL A 225 4.18 0.70 11.40
C VAL A 225 5.30 1.57 11.96
N LEU A 226 5.89 2.44 11.13
CA LEU A 226 6.94 3.34 11.58
C LEU A 226 6.33 4.62 12.13
N ASP A 227 6.91 5.15 13.19
CA ASP A 227 6.65 6.53 13.59
C ASP A 227 7.43 7.51 12.69
N GLY A 228 7.02 8.79 12.73
CA GLY A 228 7.64 9.81 11.89
C GLY A 228 9.13 10.00 12.14
N GLY A 229 9.60 9.81 13.37
CA GLY A 229 11.03 9.92 13.72
C GLY A 229 11.86 8.78 13.13
N GLU A 230 11.36 7.54 13.22
CA GLU A 230 12.00 6.37 12.59
C GLU A 230 12.04 6.53 11.06
N PHE A 231 10.97 7.04 10.48
CA PHE A 231 10.91 7.29 9.04
C PHE A 231 11.91 8.37 8.60
N GLN A 232 11.99 9.50 9.30
CA GLN A 232 12.94 10.57 8.97
C GLN A 232 14.41 10.12 9.08
N LYS A 233 14.73 9.21 9.99
CA LYS A 233 16.07 8.57 10.05
C LYS A 233 16.37 7.78 8.79
N LEU A 234 15.42 6.98 8.29
CA LEU A 234 15.59 6.25 7.03
C LEU A 234 15.78 7.19 5.82
N VAL A 235 15.05 8.31 5.79
CA VAL A 235 15.22 9.33 4.73
C VAL A 235 16.63 9.92 4.80
N ALA A 236 17.13 10.27 5.99
CA ALA A 236 18.46 10.83 6.17
C ALA A 236 19.56 9.84 5.80
N GLU A 237 19.44 8.57 6.22
CA GLU A 237 20.38 7.48 5.88
C GLU A 237 20.47 7.31 4.34
N ALA A 238 19.34 7.21 3.65
CA ALA A 238 19.29 7.03 2.20
C ALA A 238 19.90 8.24 1.44
N ASN A 239 19.67 9.45 1.92
CA ASN A 239 20.26 10.66 1.34
C ASN A 239 21.77 10.75 1.54
N SER A 240 22.31 10.19 2.63
CA SER A 240 23.76 10.16 2.88
C SER A 240 24.48 9.14 2.00
N GLU A 241 23.87 7.98 1.74
CA GLU A 241 24.40 6.95 0.84
C GLU A 241 24.51 7.40 -0.62
N GLN A 242 23.66 8.36 -1.05
CA GLN A 242 23.73 8.94 -2.41
C GLN A 242 24.89 9.91 -2.61
N LYS A 243 25.40 10.51 -1.53
CA LYS A 243 26.48 11.52 -1.59
C LYS A 243 27.87 10.91 -1.46
N ALA A 244 27.95 9.63 -1.09
CA ALA A 244 29.20 8.88 -0.93
C ALA A 244 29.53 8.06 -2.19
#